data_ff40a45fe7998d1bcdb331e2321308c2
#
_entry.id   ff40a45fe7998d1bcdb331e2321308c2
#
_cell.length_a   1.000
_cell.length_b   1.000
_cell.length_c   1.000
_cell.angle_alpha   90.00
_cell.angle_beta   90.00
_cell.angle_gamma   90.00
#
_symmetry.space_group_name_H-M   'P 1'
#
loop_
_entity.id
_entity.type
_entity.pdbx_description
1 polymer ?
#
loop_
_entity_poly.entity_id
_entity_poly.type
_entity_poly.pdbx_seq_one_letter_code
_entity_poly.pdbx_strand_id
1 'polypeptide(L)'
;YDSVEYEKRLSIIREPDGTVVFEMKDIEIPKEWSQVATDIVAQKYFRKTGVPQYNADGTPEMNADGSPVLGPETSVKQTIHRLVGTWRYWGEKYGYFASAEDAQIFYDELVVMHLKQMVAPNSPQWFNTGLNWAYGINSSAQGHHFVDPDTGVMTRATDAYTHPQPHACARYDTKLFTNKGVLNIGDIVEKI
;
A
#
# COMPACT_ATOMS: atom_id res chain seq x y z
N TYR A 1 15.19 4.06 5.83
CA TYR A 1 14.81 5.43 5.40
C TYR A 1 15.99 6.40 5.46
N ASP A 2 16.92 6.25 6.39
CA ASP A 2 18.00 7.21 6.67
C ASP A 2 19.07 7.29 5.58
N SER A 3 19.10 6.34 4.65
CA SER A 3 20.02 6.33 3.50
C SER A 3 19.58 7.23 2.33
N VAL A 4 18.45 7.95 2.47
CA VAL A 4 17.85 8.78 1.43
C VAL A 4 17.58 10.17 1.96
N GLU A 5 17.98 11.20 1.20
CA GLU A 5 17.59 12.58 1.48
C GLU A 5 16.16 12.85 1.04
N TYR A 6 15.40 13.57 1.86
CA TYR A 6 14.00 13.94 1.60
C TYR A 6 13.85 15.44 1.44
N GLU A 7 12.85 15.85 0.71
CA GLU A 7 12.40 17.23 0.61
C GLU A 7 10.88 17.30 0.59
N LYS A 8 10.34 18.47 0.89
CA LYS A 8 8.91 18.76 0.78
C LYS A 8 8.60 19.38 -0.57
N ARG A 9 7.59 18.84 -1.24
CA ARG A 9 7.14 19.31 -2.56
C ARG A 9 5.67 19.68 -2.57
N LEU A 10 5.32 20.45 -3.58
CA LEU A 10 3.94 20.80 -3.95
C LEU A 10 3.56 19.98 -5.19
N SER A 11 2.34 19.43 -5.18
CA SER A 11 1.70 18.86 -6.37
C SER A 11 0.43 19.62 -6.69
N ILE A 12 0.31 20.15 -7.90
CA ILE A 12 -0.89 20.86 -8.38
C ILE A 12 -1.25 20.34 -9.76
N ILE A 13 -2.52 19.98 -9.94
CA ILE A 13 -3.08 19.61 -11.23
C ILE A 13 -4.17 20.62 -11.57
N ARG A 14 -4.10 21.15 -12.80
CA ARG A 14 -5.04 22.12 -13.33
C ARG A 14 -5.68 21.60 -14.59
N GLU A 15 -6.94 21.96 -14.78
CA GLU A 15 -7.62 21.85 -16.07
C GLU A 15 -7.07 22.88 -17.06
N PRO A 16 -7.35 22.72 -18.39
CA PRO A 16 -6.90 23.68 -19.40
C PRO A 16 -7.39 25.12 -19.18
N ASP A 17 -8.50 25.30 -18.47
CA ASP A 17 -9.06 26.60 -18.11
C ASP A 17 -8.38 27.24 -16.86
N GLY A 18 -7.40 26.54 -16.26
CA GLY A 18 -6.68 26.98 -15.06
C GLY A 18 -7.30 26.55 -13.74
N THR A 19 -8.47 25.91 -13.75
CA THR A 19 -9.14 25.42 -12.54
C THR A 19 -8.27 24.37 -11.85
N VAL A 20 -8.03 24.53 -10.54
CA VAL A 20 -7.28 23.56 -9.73
C VAL A 20 -8.19 22.37 -9.39
N VAL A 21 -7.85 21.19 -9.88
CA VAL A 21 -8.56 19.94 -9.57
C VAL A 21 -7.90 19.12 -8.46
N PHE A 22 -6.63 19.35 -8.23
CA PHE A 22 -5.88 18.72 -7.15
C PHE A 22 -4.76 19.66 -6.68
N GLU A 23 -4.64 19.82 -5.38
CA GLU A 23 -3.51 20.50 -4.74
C GLU A 23 -3.13 19.76 -3.46
N MET A 24 -1.84 19.51 -3.28
CA MET A 24 -1.29 18.95 -2.06
C MET A 24 0.06 19.57 -1.78
N LYS A 25 0.22 20.14 -0.59
CA LYS A 25 1.44 20.81 -0.12
C LYS A 25 2.21 19.91 0.84
N ASP A 26 3.47 20.23 1.05
CA ASP A 26 4.34 19.59 2.03
C ASP A 26 4.49 18.07 1.85
N ILE A 27 4.42 17.60 0.60
CA ILE A 27 4.60 16.19 0.26
C ILE A 27 6.05 15.80 0.52
N GLU A 28 6.30 14.95 1.52
CA GLU A 28 7.63 14.43 1.80
C GLU A 28 7.99 13.30 0.82
N ILE A 29 9.02 13.54 0.02
CA ILE A 29 9.44 12.64 -1.06
C ILE A 29 10.98 12.56 -1.11
N PRO A 30 11.57 11.45 -1.59
CA PRO A 30 13.00 11.41 -1.88
C PRO A 30 13.40 12.52 -2.85
N LYS A 31 14.47 13.23 -2.53
CA LYS A 31 14.97 14.36 -3.33
C LYS A 31 15.34 13.96 -4.77
N GLU A 32 15.74 12.71 -4.95
CA GLU A 32 16.10 12.16 -6.27
C GLU A 32 14.86 11.87 -7.16
N TRP A 33 13.65 11.84 -6.61
CA TRP A 33 12.47 11.56 -7.42
C TRP A 33 12.13 12.74 -8.33
N SER A 34 11.60 12.43 -9.52
CA SER A 34 11.10 13.46 -10.43
C SER A 34 9.82 14.12 -9.88
N GLN A 35 9.49 15.33 -10.36
CA GLN A 35 8.22 15.98 -10.05
C GLN A 35 7.03 15.12 -10.52
N VAL A 36 7.16 14.49 -11.70
CA VAL A 36 6.13 13.58 -12.24
C VAL A 36 5.89 12.40 -11.29
N ALA A 37 6.94 11.79 -10.74
CA ALA A 37 6.79 10.72 -9.76
C ALA A 37 6.10 11.21 -8.47
N THR A 38 6.42 12.42 -8.02
CA THR A 38 5.75 13.07 -6.88
C THR A 38 4.27 13.26 -7.16
N ASP A 39 3.91 13.81 -8.31
CA ASP A 39 2.51 14.07 -8.69
C ASP A 39 1.69 12.77 -8.79
N ILE A 40 2.28 11.73 -9.37
CA ILE A 40 1.64 10.42 -9.49
C ILE A 40 1.39 9.82 -8.10
N VAL A 41 2.39 9.76 -7.24
CA VAL A 41 2.24 9.14 -5.92
C VAL A 41 1.27 9.93 -5.05
N ALA A 42 1.38 11.26 -5.03
CA ALA A 42 0.51 12.12 -4.26
C ALA A 42 -0.94 12.07 -4.75
N GLN A 43 -1.15 12.13 -6.06
CA GLN A 43 -2.49 12.14 -6.63
C GLN A 43 -3.16 10.77 -6.60
N LYS A 44 -2.45 9.71 -6.95
CA LYS A 44 -3.04 8.38 -7.20
C LYS A 44 -2.94 7.45 -5.99
N TYR A 45 -1.83 7.46 -5.26
CA TYR A 45 -1.50 6.39 -4.34
C TYR A 45 -1.56 6.76 -2.86
N PHE A 46 -1.35 8.02 -2.49
CA PHE A 46 -1.57 8.45 -1.12
C PHE A 46 -3.02 8.25 -0.70
N ARG A 47 -3.24 7.66 0.46
CA ARG A 47 -4.57 7.63 1.08
C ARG A 47 -5.00 9.06 1.40
N LYS A 48 -6.23 9.43 1.01
CA LYS A 48 -6.69 10.82 1.12
C LYS A 48 -7.37 11.15 2.44
N THR A 49 -7.84 10.15 3.15
CA THR A 49 -8.62 10.33 4.38
C THR A 49 -8.46 9.14 5.32
N GLY A 50 -8.70 9.36 6.62
CA GLY A 50 -8.73 8.31 7.62
C GLY A 50 -7.36 7.92 8.17
N VAL A 51 -6.29 8.61 7.78
CA VAL A 51 -4.94 8.36 8.29
C VAL A 51 -4.73 9.18 9.56
N PRO A 52 -4.34 8.56 10.70
CA PRO A 52 -3.99 9.29 11.91
C PRO A 52 -2.90 10.30 11.64
N GLN A 53 -3.10 11.52 12.14
CA GLN A 53 -2.12 12.60 12.02
C GLN A 53 -1.26 12.68 13.29
N TYR A 54 -0.04 13.22 13.13
CA TYR A 54 0.92 13.32 14.21
C TYR A 54 1.53 14.73 14.25
N ASN A 55 1.76 15.21 15.45
CA ASN A 55 2.51 16.43 15.71
C ASN A 55 4.00 16.29 15.30
N ALA A 56 4.73 17.38 15.24
CA ALA A 56 6.15 17.40 14.89
C ALA A 56 7.05 16.60 15.86
N ASP A 57 6.59 16.38 17.09
CA ASP A 57 7.28 15.57 18.11
C ASP A 57 6.94 14.06 18.03
N GLY A 58 6.12 13.66 17.06
CA GLY A 58 5.69 12.28 16.86
C GLY A 58 4.53 11.83 17.75
N THR A 59 3.93 12.73 18.55
CA THR A 59 2.72 12.42 19.32
C THR A 59 1.48 12.45 18.42
N PRO A 60 0.46 11.59 18.67
CA PRO A 60 -0.79 11.65 17.93
C PRO A 60 -1.47 13.02 18.08
N GLU A 61 -1.94 13.58 16.98
CA GLU A 61 -2.76 14.77 17.00
C GLU A 61 -4.19 14.40 17.39
N MET A 62 -4.75 15.07 18.41
CA MET A 62 -6.05 14.74 18.99
C MET A 62 -7.01 15.89 18.86
N ASN A 63 -8.28 15.55 18.59
CA ASN A 63 -9.41 16.48 18.67
C ASN A 63 -9.74 16.81 20.13
N ALA A 64 -10.56 17.84 20.33
CA ALA A 64 -11.01 18.25 21.68
C ALA A 64 -11.80 17.18 22.45
N ASP A 65 -12.41 16.23 21.73
CA ASP A 65 -13.17 15.10 22.30
C ASP A 65 -12.27 13.88 22.61
N GLY A 66 -10.95 13.98 22.38
CA GLY A 66 -10.02 12.89 22.61
C GLY A 66 -9.95 11.86 21.46
N SER A 67 -10.63 12.07 20.35
CA SER A 67 -10.47 11.25 19.15
C SER A 67 -9.23 11.68 18.34
N PRO A 68 -8.58 10.76 17.58
CA PRO A 68 -7.45 11.14 16.73
C PRO A 68 -7.89 12.06 15.59
N VAL A 69 -7.06 13.03 15.25
CA VAL A 69 -7.20 13.81 14.02
C VAL A 69 -6.88 12.90 12.85
N LEU A 70 -7.76 12.84 11.86
CA LEU A 70 -7.61 12.01 10.67
C LEU A 70 -7.45 12.89 9.43
N GLY A 71 -6.52 12.50 8.56
CA GLY A 71 -6.21 13.22 7.34
C GLY A 71 -5.69 12.31 6.23
N PRO A 72 -4.96 12.88 5.26
CA PRO A 72 -4.29 12.11 4.20
C PRO A 72 -2.92 11.58 4.64
N GLU A 73 -2.37 10.65 3.85
CA GLU A 73 -0.91 10.44 3.81
C GLU A 73 -0.25 11.68 3.22
N THR A 74 0.89 12.08 3.78
CA THR A 74 1.67 13.26 3.34
C THR A 74 3.12 12.90 3.00
N SER A 75 3.53 11.68 3.29
CA SER A 75 4.87 11.18 3.04
C SER A 75 4.85 9.85 2.32
N VAL A 76 5.74 9.69 1.34
CA VAL A 76 5.96 8.40 0.70
C VAL A 76 6.42 7.32 1.68
N LYS A 77 7.04 7.71 2.80
CA LYS A 77 7.40 6.80 3.89
C LYS A 77 6.19 6.07 4.45
N GLN A 78 5.07 6.79 4.63
CA GLN A 78 3.82 6.20 5.13
C GLN A 78 3.28 5.14 4.18
N THR A 79 3.24 5.45 2.88
CA THR A 79 2.74 4.53 1.86
C THR A 79 3.63 3.30 1.72
N ILE A 80 4.96 3.47 1.68
CA ILE A 80 5.91 2.35 1.61
C ILE A 80 5.83 1.52 2.91
N HIS A 81 5.78 2.17 4.08
CA HIS A 81 5.69 1.48 5.36
C HIS A 81 4.45 0.59 5.46
N ARG A 82 3.26 1.10 5.08
CA ARG A 82 2.05 0.27 5.14
C ARG A 82 2.09 -0.92 4.19
N LEU A 83 2.69 -0.77 3.00
CA LEU A 83 2.87 -1.85 2.05
C LEU A 83 3.86 -2.90 2.57
N VAL A 84 5.10 -2.50 2.75
CA VAL A 84 6.20 -3.40 3.12
C VAL A 84 6.01 -3.97 4.52
N GLY A 85 5.53 -3.15 5.45
CA GLY A 85 5.22 -3.58 6.81
C GLY A 85 4.13 -4.65 6.87
N THR A 86 3.10 -4.53 6.03
CA THR A 86 2.05 -5.56 5.92
C THR A 86 2.60 -6.87 5.36
N TRP A 87 3.44 -6.80 4.32
CA TRP A 87 4.07 -8.01 3.77
C TRP A 87 4.99 -8.68 4.78
N ARG A 88 5.78 -7.89 5.52
CA ARG A 88 6.58 -8.40 6.64
C ARG A 88 5.70 -9.05 7.70
N TYR A 89 4.65 -8.37 8.15
CA TYR A 89 3.68 -8.89 9.14
C TYR A 89 3.08 -10.23 8.70
N TRP A 90 2.69 -10.36 7.43
CA TRP A 90 2.19 -11.63 6.91
C TRP A 90 3.29 -12.70 6.89
N GLY A 91 4.50 -12.35 6.49
CA GLY A 91 5.64 -13.26 6.50
C GLY A 91 5.98 -13.78 7.89
N GLU A 92 5.96 -12.89 8.91
CA GLU A 92 6.14 -13.27 10.31
C GLU A 92 5.00 -14.17 10.81
N LYS A 93 3.75 -13.77 10.54
CA LYS A 93 2.54 -14.52 10.95
C LYS A 93 2.51 -15.93 10.40
N TYR A 94 2.96 -16.13 9.16
CA TYR A 94 2.90 -17.43 8.48
C TYR A 94 4.25 -18.15 8.40
N GLY A 95 5.25 -17.71 9.15
CA GLY A 95 6.52 -18.41 9.33
C GLY A 95 7.41 -18.46 8.08
N TYR A 96 7.38 -17.41 7.25
CA TYR A 96 8.23 -17.33 6.06
C TYR A 96 9.68 -16.94 6.37
N PHE A 97 9.94 -16.36 7.54
CA PHE A 97 11.26 -15.94 7.95
C PHE A 97 11.85 -16.93 8.97
N ALA A 98 13.14 -17.24 8.84
CA ALA A 98 13.85 -18.10 9.79
C ALA A 98 14.12 -17.38 11.12
N SER A 99 14.21 -16.05 11.11
CA SER A 99 14.48 -15.22 12.29
C SER A 99 13.81 -13.84 12.18
N ALA A 100 13.74 -13.14 13.31
CA ALA A 100 13.32 -11.74 13.34
C ALA A 100 14.29 -10.83 12.57
N GLU A 101 15.57 -11.18 12.49
CA GLU A 101 16.57 -10.48 11.70
C GLU A 101 16.28 -10.62 10.21
N ASP A 102 15.94 -11.82 9.71
CA ASP A 102 15.54 -12.02 8.32
C ASP A 102 14.29 -11.20 7.94
N ALA A 103 13.32 -11.11 8.86
CA ALA A 103 12.14 -10.29 8.67
C ALA A 103 12.48 -8.79 8.61
N GLN A 104 13.46 -8.34 9.41
CA GLN A 104 13.92 -6.95 9.36
C GLN A 104 14.70 -6.67 8.08
N ILE A 105 15.60 -7.56 7.66
CA ILE A 105 16.34 -7.45 6.40
C ILE A 105 15.36 -7.38 5.22
N PHE A 106 14.37 -8.26 5.18
CA PHE A 106 13.32 -8.22 4.15
C PHE A 106 12.61 -6.87 4.09
N TYR A 107 12.25 -6.31 5.26
CA TYR A 107 11.62 -4.99 5.32
C TYR A 107 12.56 -3.90 4.80
N ASP A 108 13.79 -3.85 5.26
CA ASP A 108 14.76 -2.79 4.91
C ASP A 108 15.12 -2.84 3.42
N GLU A 109 15.36 -4.01 2.86
CA GLU A 109 15.64 -4.21 1.43
C GLU A 109 14.47 -3.72 0.57
N LEU A 110 13.24 -4.13 0.87
CA LEU A 110 12.08 -3.69 0.11
C LEU A 110 11.81 -2.18 0.23
N VAL A 111 12.02 -1.60 1.41
CA VAL A 111 11.93 -0.14 1.59
C VAL A 111 12.92 0.57 0.68
N VAL A 112 14.19 0.14 0.67
CA VAL A 112 15.23 0.73 -0.20
C VAL A 112 14.87 0.57 -1.67
N MET A 113 14.40 -0.60 -2.09
CA MET A 113 14.00 -0.87 -3.48
C MET A 113 12.87 0.07 -3.94
N HIS A 114 11.88 0.33 -3.08
CA HIS A 114 10.80 1.28 -3.39
C HIS A 114 11.31 2.73 -3.44
N LEU A 115 12.12 3.15 -2.48
CA LEU A 115 12.68 4.51 -2.43
C LEU A 115 13.58 4.81 -3.62
N LYS A 116 14.34 3.81 -4.09
CA LYS A 116 15.20 3.90 -5.29
C LYS A 116 14.46 3.61 -6.60
N GLN A 117 13.14 3.42 -6.57
CA GLN A 117 12.30 3.10 -7.74
C GLN A 117 12.79 1.85 -8.52
N MET A 118 13.41 0.90 -7.81
CA MET A 118 13.84 -0.38 -8.38
C MET A 118 12.67 -1.36 -8.54
N VAL A 119 11.62 -1.19 -7.74
CA VAL A 119 10.36 -1.95 -7.80
C VAL A 119 9.17 -1.00 -7.74
N ALA A 120 8.08 -1.42 -8.34
CA ALA A 120 6.79 -0.74 -8.23
C ALA A 120 5.68 -1.79 -8.19
N PRO A 121 4.95 -1.91 -7.09
CA PRO A 121 3.73 -2.74 -7.04
C PRO A 121 2.69 -2.26 -8.05
N ASN A 122 1.78 -3.13 -8.42
CA ASN A 122 0.63 -2.73 -9.22
C ASN A 122 -0.31 -1.79 -8.45
N SER A 123 -1.15 -1.06 -9.16
CA SER A 123 -2.03 -0.04 -8.56
C SER A 123 -2.92 -0.59 -7.43
N PRO A 124 -3.56 -1.77 -7.52
CA PRO A 124 -4.35 -2.31 -6.41
C PRO A 124 -3.57 -2.54 -5.12
N GLN A 125 -2.29 -2.90 -5.20
CA GLN A 125 -1.41 -2.99 -4.03
C GLN A 125 -1.24 -1.61 -3.38
N TRP A 126 -0.91 -0.59 -4.17
CA TRP A 126 -0.78 0.79 -3.70
C TRP A 126 -2.07 1.32 -3.06
N PHE A 127 -3.25 0.97 -3.60
CA PHE A 127 -4.53 1.48 -3.10
C PHE A 127 -5.00 0.78 -1.83
N ASN A 128 -4.78 -0.52 -1.71
CA ASN A 128 -5.49 -1.37 -0.76
C ASN A 128 -4.61 -1.94 0.35
N THR A 129 -3.35 -2.30 0.02
CA THR A 129 -2.51 -3.04 0.96
C THR A 129 -2.05 -2.17 2.13
N GLY A 130 -2.24 -2.69 3.32
CA GLY A 130 -1.76 -2.11 4.56
C GLY A 130 -2.66 -1.04 5.18
N LEU A 131 -3.76 -0.63 4.53
CA LEU A 131 -4.66 0.37 5.10
C LEU A 131 -5.27 -0.09 6.43
N ASN A 132 -5.66 -1.36 6.52
CA ASN A 132 -6.15 -1.92 7.77
C ASN A 132 -5.03 -2.13 8.78
N TRP A 133 -3.93 -2.76 8.36
CA TRP A 133 -2.80 -3.07 9.24
C TRP A 133 -2.16 -1.82 9.85
N ALA A 134 -1.89 -0.79 9.05
CA ALA A 134 -1.17 0.41 9.50
C ALA A 134 -2.07 1.43 10.20
N TYR A 135 -3.33 1.56 9.78
CA TYR A 135 -4.20 2.67 10.19
C TYR A 135 -5.54 2.21 10.78
N GLY A 136 -5.83 0.91 10.79
CA GLY A 136 -7.15 0.40 11.20
C GLY A 136 -8.28 0.77 10.23
N ILE A 137 -7.96 1.31 9.05
CA ILE A 137 -8.95 1.69 8.06
C ILE A 137 -9.61 0.45 7.49
N ASN A 138 -10.95 0.47 7.42
CA ASN A 138 -11.72 -0.57 6.77
C ASN A 138 -12.91 0.02 6.01
N SER A 139 -13.56 -0.81 5.19
CA SER A 139 -14.70 -0.45 4.37
C SER A 139 -15.52 -1.70 4.04
N SER A 140 -16.69 -1.51 3.46
CA SER A 140 -17.54 -2.60 2.99
C SER A 140 -16.83 -3.49 1.97
N ALA A 141 -17.13 -4.79 2.01
CA ALA A 141 -16.58 -5.77 1.09
C ALA A 141 -16.81 -5.39 -0.38
N GLN A 142 -15.80 -5.59 -1.20
CA GLN A 142 -15.83 -5.29 -2.64
C GLN A 142 -16.18 -6.52 -3.50
N GLY A 143 -16.64 -7.61 -2.87
CA GLY A 143 -17.08 -8.83 -3.55
C GLY A 143 -15.94 -9.78 -3.96
N HIS A 144 -14.71 -9.50 -3.57
CA HIS A 144 -13.57 -10.36 -3.86
C HIS A 144 -13.49 -11.56 -2.91
N HIS A 145 -12.71 -12.55 -3.31
CA HIS A 145 -12.46 -13.77 -2.55
C HIS A 145 -10.95 -13.89 -2.29
N PHE A 146 -10.61 -14.60 -1.22
CA PHE A 146 -9.25 -14.96 -0.87
C PHE A 146 -9.22 -16.42 -0.40
N VAL A 147 -8.05 -17.04 -0.42
CA VAL A 147 -7.87 -18.35 0.23
C VAL A 147 -7.54 -18.08 1.69
N ASP A 148 -8.39 -18.55 2.56
CA ASP A 148 -8.17 -18.47 4.01
C ASP A 148 -6.92 -19.30 4.36
N PRO A 149 -5.89 -18.68 4.94
CA PRO A 149 -4.60 -19.35 5.15
C PRO A 149 -4.63 -20.42 6.23
N ASP A 150 -5.60 -20.37 7.15
CA ASP A 150 -5.73 -21.33 8.24
C ASP A 150 -6.50 -22.58 7.80
N THR A 151 -7.48 -22.41 6.91
CA THR A 151 -8.34 -23.51 6.45
C THR A 151 -8.02 -24.01 5.04
N GLY A 152 -7.31 -23.21 4.23
CA GLY A 152 -7.07 -23.47 2.81
C GLY A 152 -8.32 -23.35 1.93
N VAL A 153 -9.43 -22.84 2.47
CA VAL A 153 -10.72 -22.73 1.76
C VAL A 153 -10.86 -21.35 1.13
N MET A 154 -11.39 -21.34 -0.10
CA MET A 154 -11.75 -20.07 -0.76
C MET A 154 -12.91 -19.42 -0.01
N THR A 155 -12.69 -18.25 0.50
CA THR A 155 -13.60 -17.49 1.35
C THR A 155 -13.89 -16.13 0.72
N ARG A 156 -15.16 -15.71 0.78
CA ARG A 156 -15.54 -14.35 0.35
C ARG A 156 -15.12 -13.35 1.41
N ALA A 157 -14.44 -12.29 1.00
CA ALA A 157 -14.06 -11.21 1.90
C ALA A 157 -15.29 -10.54 2.51
N THR A 158 -15.25 -10.29 3.82
CA THR A 158 -16.30 -9.60 4.58
C THR A 158 -16.09 -8.10 4.64
N ASP A 159 -14.87 -7.64 4.33
CA ASP A 159 -14.46 -6.24 4.28
C ASP A 159 -13.44 -6.00 3.16
N ALA A 160 -13.06 -4.71 2.96
CA ALA A 160 -12.21 -4.33 1.84
C ALA A 160 -10.71 -4.51 2.10
N TYR A 161 -10.23 -4.40 3.35
CA TYR A 161 -8.82 -4.15 3.61
C TYR A 161 -8.13 -5.10 4.58
N THR A 162 -8.86 -5.99 5.26
CA THR A 162 -8.25 -7.07 6.08
C THR A 162 -7.55 -8.10 5.18
N HIS A 163 -8.23 -8.51 4.10
CA HIS A 163 -7.65 -9.32 3.02
C HIS A 163 -7.81 -8.55 1.71
N PRO A 164 -6.96 -7.55 1.46
CA PRO A 164 -7.15 -6.64 0.34
C PRO A 164 -6.95 -7.34 -0.99
N GLN A 165 -7.70 -6.90 -2.00
CA GLN A 165 -7.48 -7.34 -3.37
C GLN A 165 -6.17 -6.74 -3.91
N PRO A 166 -5.12 -7.54 -4.15
CA PRO A 166 -3.80 -7.03 -4.53
C PRO A 166 -3.55 -7.09 -6.04
N HIS A 167 -4.45 -7.66 -6.81
CA HIS A 167 -4.24 -7.97 -8.22
C HIS A 167 -5.01 -7.01 -9.13
N ALA A 168 -4.40 -6.69 -10.26
CA ALA A 168 -5.06 -6.06 -11.40
C ALA A 168 -5.73 -7.14 -12.26
N CYS A 169 -6.51 -6.72 -13.26
CA CYS A 169 -7.08 -7.65 -14.24
C CYS A 169 -5.96 -8.43 -14.94
N ALA A 170 -6.14 -9.75 -15.04
CA ALA A 170 -5.27 -10.63 -15.79
C ALA A 170 -6.00 -11.20 -17.00
N ARG A 171 -5.26 -11.46 -18.08
CA ARG A 171 -5.82 -12.16 -19.25
C ARG A 171 -6.03 -13.63 -18.91
N TYR A 172 -7.00 -14.25 -19.60
CA TYR A 172 -7.31 -15.68 -19.45
C TYR A 172 -6.07 -16.58 -19.54
N ASP A 173 -5.19 -16.28 -20.49
CA ASP A 173 -3.97 -17.04 -20.79
C ASP A 173 -2.75 -16.69 -19.92
N THR A 174 -2.93 -15.82 -18.90
CA THR A 174 -1.85 -15.52 -17.94
C THR A 174 -1.41 -16.77 -17.23
N LYS A 175 -0.10 -17.02 -17.25
CA LYS A 175 0.49 -18.22 -16.65
C LYS A 175 0.68 -18.06 -15.16
N LEU A 176 0.21 -19.05 -14.40
CA LEU A 176 0.47 -19.18 -12.97
C LEU A 176 1.27 -20.43 -12.66
N PHE A 177 2.24 -20.31 -11.77
CA PHE A 177 2.96 -21.46 -11.21
C PHE A 177 2.13 -22.03 -10.06
N THR A 178 1.79 -23.28 -10.16
CA THR A 178 0.97 -24.00 -9.17
C THR A 178 1.64 -25.31 -8.76
N ASN A 179 1.14 -25.96 -7.73
CA ASN A 179 1.57 -27.30 -7.34
C ASN A 179 1.23 -28.39 -8.40
N LYS A 180 0.46 -28.05 -9.43
CA LYS A 180 0.14 -28.89 -10.59
C LYS A 180 0.89 -28.47 -11.85
N GLY A 181 1.89 -27.61 -11.72
CA GLY A 181 2.65 -27.05 -12.84
C GLY A 181 2.16 -25.67 -13.26
N VAL A 182 2.53 -25.27 -14.48
CA VAL A 182 2.16 -23.96 -15.06
C VAL A 182 0.79 -24.08 -15.73
N LEU A 183 -0.19 -23.36 -15.21
CA LEU A 183 -1.57 -23.34 -15.71
C LEU A 183 -1.96 -21.91 -16.15
N ASN A 184 -2.93 -21.80 -17.06
CA ASN A 184 -3.56 -20.51 -17.33
C ASN A 184 -4.50 -20.13 -16.17
N ILE A 185 -4.53 -18.86 -15.80
CA ILE A 185 -5.44 -18.39 -14.75
C ILE A 185 -6.90 -18.65 -15.09
N GLY A 186 -7.29 -18.50 -16.36
CA GLY A 186 -8.65 -18.77 -16.82
C GLY A 186 -9.06 -20.23 -16.64
N ASP A 187 -8.17 -21.18 -16.94
CA ASP A 187 -8.43 -22.62 -16.74
C ASP A 187 -8.63 -22.99 -15.27
N ILE A 188 -8.07 -22.20 -14.35
CA ILE A 188 -8.25 -22.37 -12.91
C ILE A 188 -9.60 -21.81 -12.49
N VAL A 189 -9.94 -20.62 -12.95
CA VAL A 189 -11.18 -19.90 -12.54
C VAL A 189 -12.43 -20.63 -13.05
N GLU A 190 -12.40 -21.22 -14.24
CA GLU A 190 -13.55 -21.97 -14.77
C GLU A 190 -13.82 -23.30 -14.06
N LYS A 191 -12.89 -23.75 -13.20
CA LYS A 191 -13.02 -25.01 -12.44
C LYS A 191 -13.45 -24.82 -10.99
N ILE A 192 -13.66 -23.58 -10.59
CA ILE A 192 -14.13 -23.18 -9.26
C ILE A 192 -15.64 -22.93 -9.30
#